data_14eaa3cd2403b3797885a840c7e1d357
#
_entry.id   14eaa3cd2403b3797885a840c7e1d357
#
_cell.length_a   1.000
_cell.length_b   1.000
_cell.length_c   1.000
_cell.angle_alpha   90.00
_cell.angle_beta   90.00
_cell.angle_gamma   90.00
#
_symmetry.space_group_name_H-M   'P 1'
#
loop_
_entity.id
_entity.type
_entity.pdbx_description
1 polymer ?
#
loop_
_entity_poly.entity_id
_entity_poly.type
_entity_poly.pdbx_seq_one_letter_code
_entity_poly.pdbx_strand_id
1 'polypeptide(L)'
;MSKIYVPSRNDICWLDYEPTKGKEIGKYRPTLVLSSQVYNQKTGLLIGCPISTSIRGGATEVPVNDLDGPSVIVSHLIHTLDWKQRQAKFIRQAEPNVVDEVLLRIISLIGADEVIEKVLNK
;
A
#
# COMPACT_ATOMS: atom_id res chain seq x y z
N MET A 1 -15.96 15.74 -19.66
CA MET A 1 -14.83 14.79 -19.75
C MET A 1 -14.51 14.26 -18.37
N SER A 2 -14.38 12.95 -18.26
CA SER A 2 -13.96 12.34 -17.02
C SER A 2 -12.47 12.58 -16.82
N LYS A 3 -12.08 12.91 -15.59
CA LYS A 3 -10.67 13.04 -15.24
C LYS A 3 -10.09 11.65 -15.04
N ILE A 4 -8.85 11.46 -15.47
CA ILE A 4 -8.11 10.23 -15.18
C ILE A 4 -7.82 10.21 -13.69
N TYR A 5 -8.13 9.09 -13.04
CA TYR A 5 -7.80 8.89 -11.64
C TYR A 5 -6.30 8.76 -11.47
N VAL A 6 -5.71 9.58 -10.61
CA VAL A 6 -4.30 9.46 -10.21
C VAL A 6 -4.30 9.07 -8.73
N PRO A 7 -3.76 7.89 -8.38
CA PRO A 7 -3.73 7.48 -6.98
C PRO A 7 -2.98 8.47 -6.09
N SER A 8 -3.48 8.66 -4.88
CA SER A 8 -2.91 9.57 -3.89
C SER A 8 -2.65 8.80 -2.60
N ARG A 9 -1.66 9.24 -1.82
CA ARG A 9 -1.38 8.64 -0.50
C ARG A 9 -2.66 8.58 0.31
N ASN A 10 -2.85 7.46 0.98
CA ASN A 10 -4.02 7.14 1.79
C ASN A 10 -5.24 6.65 1.00
N ASP A 11 -5.17 6.63 -0.32
CA ASP A 11 -6.22 6.00 -1.12
C ASP A 11 -6.14 4.49 -0.98
N ILE A 12 -7.30 3.85 -1.02
CA ILE A 12 -7.42 2.42 -1.29
C ILE A 12 -7.96 2.30 -2.71
N CYS A 13 -7.23 1.60 -3.57
CA CYS A 13 -7.62 1.40 -4.96
C CYS A 13 -7.41 -0.05 -5.37
N TRP A 14 -8.23 -0.52 -6.32
CA TRP A 14 -7.99 -1.80 -6.97
C TRP A 14 -6.71 -1.73 -7.80
N LEU A 15 -5.94 -2.82 -7.80
CA LEU A 15 -4.72 -2.92 -8.58
C LEU A 15 -4.48 -4.38 -8.95
N ASP A 16 -4.08 -4.62 -10.20
CA ASP A 16 -3.77 -5.96 -10.69
C ASP A 16 -2.33 -6.33 -10.34
N TYR A 17 -2.18 -7.39 -9.56
CA TYR A 17 -0.87 -7.88 -9.11
C TYR A 17 -0.30 -8.98 -10.02
N GLU A 18 -1.02 -9.36 -11.08
CA GLU A 18 -0.51 -10.35 -12.03
C GLU A 18 0.39 -9.70 -13.09
N PRO A 19 1.36 -10.42 -13.67
CA PRO A 19 1.76 -11.78 -13.32
C PRO A 19 2.65 -11.84 -12.07
N THR A 20 2.64 -12.98 -11.41
CA THR A 20 3.45 -13.21 -10.19
C THR A 20 4.45 -14.34 -10.42
N LYS A 21 5.46 -14.40 -9.54
CA LYS A 21 6.44 -15.50 -9.51
C LYS A 21 6.53 -16.04 -8.09
N GLY A 22 6.58 -17.38 -7.97
CA GLY A 22 6.78 -18.05 -6.70
C GLY A 22 5.78 -17.64 -5.63
N LYS A 23 6.30 -17.09 -4.55
CA LYS A 23 5.49 -16.71 -3.38
C LYS A 23 4.92 -15.29 -3.43
N GLU A 24 5.07 -14.60 -4.55
CA GLU A 24 4.53 -13.26 -4.70
C GLU A 24 3.00 -13.27 -4.65
N ILE A 25 2.42 -12.22 -4.06
CA ILE A 25 0.97 -12.08 -4.01
C ILE A 25 0.43 -11.73 -5.40
N GLY A 26 -0.69 -12.34 -5.77
CA GLY A 26 -1.31 -12.12 -7.08
C GLY A 26 -2.72 -11.57 -6.96
N LYS A 27 -3.49 -11.71 -8.04
CA LYS A 27 -4.89 -11.30 -8.18
C LYS A 27 -5.06 -9.79 -8.31
N TYR A 28 -6.27 -9.39 -8.63
CA TYR A 28 -6.73 -8.00 -8.62
C TYR A 28 -7.22 -7.70 -7.21
N ARG A 29 -6.53 -6.79 -6.50
CA ARG A 29 -6.73 -6.59 -5.07
C ARG A 29 -6.85 -5.13 -4.71
N PRO A 30 -7.55 -4.82 -3.60
CA PRO A 30 -7.41 -3.50 -2.99
C PRO A 30 -5.96 -3.29 -2.54
N THR A 31 -5.51 -2.06 -2.64
CA THR A 31 -4.13 -1.65 -2.33
C THR A 31 -4.17 -0.35 -1.56
N LEU A 32 -3.42 -0.27 -0.47
CA LEU A 32 -3.19 1.00 0.22
C LEU A 32 -2.04 1.73 -0.47
N VAL A 33 -2.30 2.96 -0.93
CA VAL A 33 -1.30 3.79 -1.59
C VAL A 33 -0.48 4.53 -0.55
N LEU A 34 0.84 4.39 -0.61
CA LEU A 34 1.78 5.04 0.31
C LEU A 34 2.45 6.26 -0.31
N SER A 35 2.67 6.25 -1.61
CA SER A 35 3.36 7.34 -2.31
C SER A 35 2.42 8.50 -2.61
N SER A 36 3.00 9.71 -2.70
CA SER A 36 2.23 10.93 -2.95
C SER A 36 1.64 10.95 -4.36
N GLN A 37 0.55 11.70 -4.54
CA GLN A 37 -0.06 11.90 -5.85
C GLN A 37 0.93 12.51 -6.84
N VAL A 38 1.75 13.46 -6.38
CA VAL A 38 2.76 14.11 -7.23
C VAL A 38 3.73 13.08 -7.79
N TYR A 39 4.26 12.20 -6.94
CA TYR A 39 5.14 11.12 -7.38
C TYR A 39 4.43 10.19 -8.37
N ASN A 40 3.22 9.78 -8.04
CA ASN A 40 2.45 8.84 -8.84
C ASN A 40 2.13 9.40 -10.23
N GLN A 41 1.79 10.69 -10.29
CA GLN A 41 1.49 11.36 -11.55
C GLN A 41 2.75 11.53 -12.41
N LYS A 42 3.86 11.93 -11.80
CA LYS A 42 5.10 12.18 -12.54
C LYS A 42 5.74 10.91 -13.08
N THR A 43 5.70 9.83 -12.32
CA THR A 43 6.39 8.60 -12.68
C THR A 43 5.51 7.57 -13.38
N GLY A 44 4.19 7.65 -13.22
CA GLY A 44 3.28 6.59 -13.65
C GLY A 44 3.32 5.37 -12.75
N LEU A 45 4.04 5.45 -11.63
CA LEU A 45 4.18 4.36 -10.66
C LEU A 45 3.50 4.75 -9.35
N LEU A 46 3.18 3.77 -8.52
CA LEU A 46 2.82 4.01 -7.13
C LEU A 46 3.56 3.02 -6.24
N ILE A 47 3.78 3.41 -4.99
CA ILE A 47 4.31 2.54 -3.95
C ILE A 47 3.16 2.24 -3.00
N GLY A 48 2.88 0.96 -2.77
CA GLY A 48 1.77 0.58 -1.91
C GLY A 48 1.88 -0.83 -1.39
N CYS A 49 0.90 -1.22 -0.59
CA CYS A 49 0.80 -2.55 -0.01
C CYS A 49 -0.56 -3.17 -0.32
N PRO A 50 -0.59 -4.47 -0.66
CA PRO A 50 -1.85 -5.15 -0.95
C PRO A 50 -2.67 -5.37 0.31
N ILE A 51 -3.97 -5.47 0.11
CA ILE A 51 -4.94 -5.80 1.15
C ILE A 51 -5.43 -7.21 0.88
N SER A 52 -5.45 -8.03 1.92
CA SER A 52 -5.81 -9.45 1.82
C SER A 52 -6.94 -9.80 2.79
N THR A 53 -7.82 -10.70 2.37
CA THR A 53 -8.81 -11.30 3.25
C THR A 53 -8.25 -12.50 4.02
N SER A 54 -7.06 -12.97 3.65
CA SER A 54 -6.37 -14.07 4.35
C SER A 54 -5.64 -13.51 5.56
N ILE A 55 -6.32 -13.49 6.69
CA ILE A 55 -5.79 -12.93 7.95
C ILE A 55 -5.05 -14.03 8.70
N ARG A 56 -3.76 -13.81 8.95
CA ARG A 56 -2.90 -14.80 9.63
C ARG A 56 -2.48 -14.38 11.03
N GLY A 57 -2.81 -13.14 11.44
CA GLY A 57 -2.46 -12.63 12.76
C GLY A 57 -1.01 -12.18 12.90
N GLY A 58 -0.30 -11.96 11.78
CA GLY A 58 1.09 -11.55 11.82
C GLY A 58 1.27 -10.09 12.23
N ALA A 59 2.47 -9.76 12.72
CA ALA A 59 2.78 -8.41 13.23
C ALA A 59 2.76 -7.33 12.14
N THR A 60 2.90 -7.71 10.87
CA THR A 60 2.88 -6.76 9.75
C THR A 60 1.50 -6.50 9.20
N GLU A 61 0.48 -7.16 9.70
CA GLU A 61 -0.90 -6.98 9.27
C GLU A 61 -1.56 -5.79 9.99
N VAL A 62 -2.17 -4.89 9.22
CA VAL A 62 -2.92 -3.75 9.76
C VAL A 62 -4.38 -3.93 9.35
N PRO A 63 -5.32 -4.06 10.31
CA PRO A 63 -6.73 -4.25 9.98
C PRO A 63 -7.32 -3.08 9.19
N VAL A 64 -8.20 -3.41 8.25
CA VAL A 64 -8.96 -2.46 7.46
C VAL A 64 -10.43 -2.80 7.57
N ASN A 65 -11.24 -1.78 7.86
CA ASN A 65 -12.68 -1.90 7.94
C ASN A 65 -13.35 -1.38 6.67
N ASP A 66 -14.65 -1.67 6.52
CA ASP A 66 -15.52 -1.14 5.47
C ASP A 66 -15.17 -1.57 4.04
N LEU A 67 -14.46 -2.67 3.89
CA LEU A 67 -14.38 -3.44 2.65
C LEU A 67 -15.36 -4.61 2.75
N ASP A 68 -15.43 -5.45 1.73
CA ASP A 68 -16.40 -6.57 1.69
C ASP A 68 -16.06 -7.70 2.67
N GLY A 69 -15.77 -7.34 3.89
CA GLY A 69 -15.43 -8.28 4.96
C GLY A 69 -14.13 -7.93 5.63
N PRO A 70 -13.78 -8.63 6.72
CA PRO A 70 -12.53 -8.37 7.43
C PRO A 70 -11.32 -8.55 6.52
N SER A 71 -10.44 -7.55 6.52
CA SER A 71 -9.25 -7.52 5.66
C SER A 71 -8.08 -6.94 6.42
N VAL A 72 -6.88 -7.21 5.93
CA VAL A 72 -5.64 -6.65 6.48
C VAL A 72 -4.75 -6.12 5.38
N ILE A 73 -4.08 -5.01 5.65
CA ILE A 73 -3.00 -4.50 4.81
C ILE A 73 -1.75 -5.28 5.18
N VAL A 74 -1.09 -5.87 4.20
CA VAL A 74 0.13 -6.65 4.43
C VAL A 74 1.33 -5.74 4.27
N SER A 75 1.78 -5.15 5.38
CA SER A 75 2.76 -4.07 5.36
C SER A 75 4.14 -4.47 4.84
N HIS A 76 4.51 -5.75 4.92
CA HIS A 76 5.80 -6.20 4.42
C HIS A 76 5.82 -6.44 2.92
N LEU A 77 4.67 -6.44 2.27
CA LEU A 77 4.58 -6.63 0.82
C LEU A 77 4.53 -5.27 0.12
N ILE A 78 5.63 -4.54 0.20
CA ILE A 78 5.74 -3.22 -0.44
C ILE A 78 5.99 -3.43 -1.93
N HIS A 79 5.14 -2.84 -2.77
CA HIS A 79 5.24 -2.94 -4.22
C HIS A 79 5.34 -1.56 -4.84
N THR A 80 6.15 -1.45 -5.89
CA THR A 80 6.16 -0.28 -6.78
C THR A 80 5.64 -0.76 -8.13
N LEU A 81 4.46 -0.30 -8.51
CA LEU A 81 3.73 -0.83 -9.65
C LEU A 81 3.23 0.29 -10.56
N ASP A 82 3.12 -0.02 -11.87
CA ASP A 82 2.55 0.87 -12.87
C ASP A 82 1.03 0.91 -12.71
N TRP A 83 0.51 2.00 -12.17
CA TRP A 83 -0.90 2.06 -11.81
C TRP A 83 -1.84 2.17 -13.01
N LYS A 84 -1.38 2.65 -14.16
CA LYS A 84 -2.19 2.67 -15.39
C LYS A 84 -2.29 1.27 -15.99
N GLN A 85 -1.16 0.61 -16.19
CA GLN A 85 -1.10 -0.73 -16.79
C GLN A 85 -1.81 -1.75 -15.90
N ARG A 86 -1.75 -1.57 -14.59
CA ARG A 86 -2.37 -2.48 -13.63
C ARG A 86 -3.78 -2.05 -13.23
N GLN A 87 -4.39 -1.15 -14.01
CA GLN A 87 -5.81 -0.82 -13.94
C GLN A 87 -6.26 -0.30 -12.57
N ALA A 88 -5.55 0.67 -12.04
CA ALA A 88 -5.90 1.29 -10.77
C ALA A 88 -7.31 1.88 -10.82
N LYS A 89 -8.12 1.54 -9.82
CA LYS A 89 -9.50 2.04 -9.71
C LYS A 89 -9.77 2.40 -8.26
N PHE A 90 -10.17 3.65 -8.03
CA PHE A 90 -10.43 4.17 -6.69
C PHE A 90 -11.56 3.40 -6.00
N ILE A 91 -11.35 3.06 -4.72
CA ILE A 91 -12.38 2.48 -3.85
C ILE A 91 -12.82 3.53 -2.83
N ARG A 92 -11.91 3.97 -1.97
CA ARG A 92 -12.15 4.97 -0.93
C ARG A 92 -10.82 5.40 -0.34
N GLN A 93 -10.83 6.43 0.49
CA GLN A 93 -9.66 6.72 1.31
C GLN A 93 -9.67 5.84 2.56
N ALA A 94 -8.48 5.47 3.02
CA ALA A 94 -8.34 4.74 4.27
C ALA A 94 -8.71 5.65 5.45
N GLU A 95 -9.05 5.03 6.57
CA GLU A 95 -9.32 5.77 7.80
C GLU A 95 -8.05 6.49 8.28
N PRO A 96 -8.20 7.59 9.03
CA PRO A 96 -7.05 8.25 9.66
C PRO A 96 -6.23 7.22 10.45
N ASN A 97 -4.93 7.37 10.47
CA ASN A 97 -3.96 6.54 11.18
C ASN A 97 -3.60 5.21 10.50
N VAL A 98 -4.35 4.76 9.49
CA VAL A 98 -4.03 3.48 8.82
C VAL A 98 -2.67 3.56 8.13
N VAL A 99 -2.42 4.62 7.38
CA VAL A 99 -1.11 4.83 6.72
C VAL A 99 0.00 4.91 7.78
N ASP A 100 -0.24 5.63 8.87
CA ASP A 100 0.76 5.75 9.94
C ASP A 100 1.13 4.38 10.50
N GLU A 101 0.14 3.53 10.76
CA GLU A 101 0.37 2.18 11.28
C GLU A 101 1.16 1.32 10.32
N VAL A 102 0.87 1.42 9.04
CA VAL A 102 1.61 0.69 8.00
C VAL A 102 3.05 1.20 7.92
N LEU A 103 3.24 2.52 7.89
CA LEU A 103 4.58 3.11 7.80
C LEU A 103 5.44 2.78 9.02
N LEU A 104 4.87 2.77 10.23
CA LEU A 104 5.60 2.39 11.43
C LEU A 104 6.15 0.97 11.33
N ARG A 105 5.39 0.05 10.76
CA ARG A 105 5.85 -1.32 10.54
C ARG A 105 6.94 -1.40 9.48
N ILE A 106 6.77 -0.66 8.39
CA ILE A 106 7.75 -0.60 7.30
C ILE A 106 9.09 -0.03 7.82
N ILE A 107 9.04 1.03 8.61
CA ILE A 107 10.23 1.67 9.19
C ILE A 107 11.09 0.61 9.91
N SER A 108 10.47 -0.19 10.76
CA SER A 108 11.18 -1.26 11.49
C SER A 108 11.67 -2.36 10.56
N LEU A 109 10.85 -2.76 9.60
CA LEU A 109 11.18 -3.87 8.69
C LEU A 109 12.43 -3.58 7.85
N ILE A 110 12.61 -2.34 7.41
CA ILE A 110 13.72 -1.99 6.53
C ILE A 110 14.87 -1.32 7.27
N GLY A 111 14.80 -1.26 8.60
CA GLY A 111 15.88 -0.68 9.41
C GLY A 111 15.94 0.84 9.41
N ALA A 112 14.90 1.51 8.94
CA ALA A 112 14.87 2.97 8.88
C ALA A 112 14.87 3.60 10.28
N ASP A 113 14.33 2.92 11.28
CA ASP A 113 14.35 3.34 12.67
C ASP A 113 15.79 3.52 13.19
N GLU A 114 16.70 2.63 12.81
CA GLU A 114 18.10 2.72 13.20
C GLU A 114 18.78 3.97 12.61
N VAL A 115 18.48 4.28 11.35
CA VAL A 115 19.01 5.46 10.68
C VAL A 115 18.47 6.73 11.30
N ILE A 116 17.17 6.77 11.56
CA ILE A 116 16.49 7.91 12.20
C ILE A 116 17.11 8.17 13.58
N GLU A 117 17.32 7.12 14.37
CA GLU A 117 17.93 7.23 15.69
C GLU A 117 19.35 7.83 15.60
N LYS A 118 20.16 7.39 14.66
CA LYS A 118 21.51 7.95 14.44
C LYS A 118 21.47 9.44 14.12
N VAL A 119 20.51 9.87 13.30
CA VAL A 119 20.35 11.29 12.94
C VAL A 119 19.94 12.11 14.15
N LEU A 120 19.02 11.60 14.96
CA LEU A 120 18.50 12.32 16.14
C LEU A 120 19.53 12.41 17.28
N ASN A 121 20.46 11.46 17.34
CA ASN A 121 21.46 11.37 18.42
C ASN A 121 22.82 11.99 18.07
N LYS A 122 22.87 12.79 17.03
CA LYS A 122 24.07 13.53 16.68
C LYS A 122 24.24 14.78 17.54
#